data_3df5e41a3b7489ad6ad618728e8ef2e2
#
_entry.id   3df5e41a3b7489ad6ad618728e8ef2e2
#
_cell.length_a   1.000
_cell.length_b   1.000
_cell.length_c   1.000
_cell.angle_alpha   90.00
_cell.angle_beta   90.00
_cell.angle_gamma   90.00
#
_symmetry.space_group_name_H-M   'P 1'
#
loop_
_entity.id
_entity.type
_entity.pdbx_description
1 polymer ?
#
loop_
_entity_poly.entity_id
_entity_poly.type
_entity_poly.pdbx_seq_one_letter_code
_entity_poly.pdbx_strand_id
1 'polypeptide(L)'
;MFLIRLLIGGSVSNISVTIYLASFIFLTSCILSISKKLSIINTGNINFENTYFALLNKQNNNQTFKGLYFFFSISSISSLFFWFINLRSDILFFQNAIFLIFAMISYFIFLTYVFKLSNKGRLEDFSEEVITNKYLLITAIFIVVFFSLGYF
;
A
#
# COMPACT_ATOMS: atom_id res chain seq x y z
N MET A 1 -1.18 13.98 0.74
CA MET A 1 -1.74 14.19 2.08
C MET A 1 -1.17 13.26 3.15
N PHE A 2 -0.98 11.95 2.92
CA PHE A 2 -0.48 11.02 3.95
C PHE A 2 0.91 11.36 4.48
N LEU A 3 1.87 11.70 3.62
CA LEU A 3 3.23 12.09 4.04
C LEU A 3 3.26 13.33 4.95
N ILE A 4 2.44 14.33 4.66
CA ILE A 4 2.36 15.55 5.47
C ILE A 4 1.86 15.21 6.88
N ARG A 5 0.83 14.37 7.00
CA ARG A 5 0.31 13.91 8.29
C ARG A 5 1.35 13.12 9.08
N LEU A 6 2.14 12.27 8.40
CA LEU A 6 3.22 11.52 9.03
C LEU A 6 4.31 12.45 9.58
N LEU A 7 4.75 13.43 8.79
CA LEU A 7 5.78 14.39 9.20
C LEU A 7 5.32 15.26 10.36
N ILE A 8 4.07 15.74 10.32
CA ILE A 8 3.47 16.50 11.41
C ILE A 8 3.34 15.62 12.66
N GLY A 9 2.84 14.40 12.54
CA GLY A 9 2.72 13.45 13.65
C GLY A 9 4.08 13.13 14.27
N GLY A 10 5.11 12.89 13.45
CA GLY A 10 6.48 12.65 13.91
C GLY A 10 7.07 13.86 14.65
N SER A 11 6.87 15.08 14.15
CA SER A 11 7.36 16.30 14.80
C SER A 11 6.67 16.58 16.14
N VAL A 12 5.37 16.30 16.25
CA VAL A 12 4.60 16.49 17.48
C VAL A 12 4.99 15.46 18.54
N SER A 13 5.27 14.22 18.15
CA SER A 13 5.65 13.14 19.07
C SER A 13 7.17 13.06 19.35
N ASN A 14 7.99 13.98 18.81
CA ASN A 14 9.46 13.95 18.88
C ASN A 14 10.07 12.62 18.37
N ILE A 15 9.37 11.90 17.48
CA ILE A 15 9.87 10.67 16.88
C ILE A 15 10.47 11.02 15.53
N SER A 16 11.73 10.66 15.30
CA SER A 16 12.40 10.83 14.02
C SER A 16 11.81 9.89 12.99
N VAL A 17 11.11 10.44 11.98
CA VAL A 17 10.60 9.66 10.87
C VAL A 17 11.78 9.25 9.98
N THR A 18 12.07 7.96 9.92
CA THR A 18 13.12 7.44 9.06
C THR A 18 12.73 7.59 7.58
N ILE A 19 13.71 7.83 6.71
CA ILE A 19 13.48 7.98 5.27
C ILE A 19 12.82 6.73 4.66
N TYR A 20 13.12 5.56 5.21
CA TYR A 20 12.54 4.29 4.76
C TYR A 20 11.04 4.19 5.08
N LEU A 21 10.62 4.65 6.25
CA LEU A 21 9.19 4.69 6.61
C LEU A 21 8.44 5.71 5.76
N ALA A 22 9.03 6.88 5.52
CA ALA A 22 8.44 7.89 4.64
C ALA A 22 8.30 7.38 3.20
N SER A 23 9.33 6.72 2.65
CA SER A 23 9.28 6.13 1.31
C SER A 23 8.26 5.00 1.22
N PHE A 24 8.13 4.15 2.25
CA PHE A 24 7.10 3.11 2.32
C PHE A 24 5.69 3.70 2.21
N ILE A 25 5.38 4.73 3.00
CA ILE A 25 4.05 5.39 2.97
C ILE A 25 3.78 6.07 1.64
N PHE A 26 4.80 6.69 1.04
CA PHE A 26 4.67 7.27 -0.29
C PHE A 26 4.36 6.22 -1.35
N LEU A 27 5.11 5.12 -1.36
CA LEU A 27 4.93 4.03 -2.32
C LEU A 27 3.57 3.34 -2.17
N THR A 28 3.10 3.13 -0.93
CA THR A 28 1.75 2.59 -0.69
C THR A 28 0.66 3.53 -1.22
N SER A 29 0.81 4.83 -1.05
CA SER A 29 -0.12 5.82 -1.61
C SER A 29 -0.15 5.77 -3.15
N CYS A 30 1.01 5.58 -3.80
CA CYS A 30 1.10 5.40 -5.25
C CYS A 30 0.39 4.11 -5.70
N ILE A 31 0.59 3.00 -4.97
CA ILE A 31 -0.07 1.72 -5.26
C ILE A 31 -1.59 1.87 -5.21
N LEU A 32 -2.13 2.53 -4.19
CA LEU A 32 -3.58 2.74 -4.06
C LEU A 32 -4.13 3.62 -5.18
N SER A 33 -3.40 4.66 -5.58
CA SER A 33 -3.79 5.52 -6.70
C SER A 33 -3.80 4.77 -8.04
N ILE A 34 -2.80 3.90 -8.27
CA ILE A 34 -2.73 3.06 -9.46
C ILE A 34 -3.84 2.02 -9.44
N SER A 35 -4.12 1.40 -8.30
CA SER A 35 -5.19 0.42 -8.13
C SER A 35 -6.56 1.00 -8.47
N LYS A 36 -6.83 2.23 -8.03
CA LYS A 36 -8.06 2.93 -8.37
C LYS A 36 -8.17 3.16 -9.88
N LYS A 37 -7.11 3.65 -10.53
CA LYS A 37 -7.09 3.87 -11.98
C LYS A 37 -7.27 2.56 -12.76
N LEU A 38 -6.61 1.49 -12.33
CA LEU A 38 -6.73 0.16 -12.93
C LEU A 38 -8.16 -0.37 -12.81
N SER A 39 -8.82 -0.14 -11.67
CA SER A 39 -10.22 -0.50 -11.46
C SER A 39 -11.15 0.21 -12.44
N ILE A 40 -11.01 1.52 -12.61
CA ILE A 40 -11.81 2.32 -13.54
C ILE A 40 -11.63 1.84 -15.00
N ILE A 41 -10.42 1.50 -15.40
CA ILE A 41 -10.14 0.98 -16.75
C ILE A 41 -10.85 -0.36 -16.98
N ASN A 42 -10.91 -1.21 -15.96
CA ASN A 42 -11.49 -2.55 -16.05
C ASN A 42 -13.03 -2.57 -15.96
N THR A 43 -13.66 -1.65 -15.25
CA THR A 43 -15.12 -1.51 -15.20
C THR A 43 -15.72 -1.07 -16.51
N GLY A 44 -14.95 -0.40 -17.36
CA GLY A 44 -15.47 0.10 -18.64
C GLY A 44 -16.47 1.26 -18.49
N ASN A 45 -16.79 1.70 -17.29
CA ASN A 45 -17.61 2.87 -16.99
C ASN A 45 -16.86 4.16 -17.32
N ILE A 46 -16.52 4.35 -18.59
CA ILE A 46 -15.91 5.59 -19.08
C ILE A 46 -17.06 6.56 -19.39
N ASN A 47 -17.84 6.93 -18.39
CA ASN A 47 -18.71 8.11 -18.47
C ASN A 47 -17.93 9.41 -18.17
N PHE A 48 -16.61 9.35 -18.27
CA PHE A 48 -15.75 10.55 -18.26
C PHE A 48 -15.52 10.98 -19.71
N GLU A 49 -16.54 11.61 -20.29
CA GLU A 49 -16.51 12.15 -21.67
C GLU A 49 -15.42 13.22 -21.92
N ASN A 50 -14.65 13.62 -20.92
CA ASN A 50 -13.73 14.75 -21.04
C ASN A 50 -12.33 14.53 -20.45
N THR A 51 -11.87 13.32 -20.23
CA THR A 51 -10.52 13.14 -19.73
C THR A 51 -9.60 12.50 -20.78
N TYR A 52 -8.40 13.01 -20.86
CA TYR A 52 -7.24 12.60 -21.67
C TYR A 52 -7.03 11.07 -21.78
N PHE A 53 -7.77 10.28 -21.02
CA PHE A 53 -7.72 8.81 -21.01
C PHE A 53 -8.48 8.14 -22.17
N ALA A 54 -9.40 8.82 -22.81
CA ALA A 54 -10.13 8.28 -23.96
C ALA A 54 -9.24 8.13 -25.22
N LEU A 55 -8.15 8.87 -25.28
CA LEU A 55 -7.22 8.90 -26.42
C LEU A 55 -6.11 7.83 -26.33
N LEU A 56 -5.90 7.20 -25.18
CA LEU A 56 -4.87 6.20 -25.00
C LEU A 56 -5.49 4.80 -25.12
N ASN A 57 -4.97 4.01 -26.04
CA ASN A 57 -5.40 2.65 -26.37
C ASN A 57 -5.59 1.80 -25.09
N LYS A 58 -6.84 1.46 -24.75
CA LYS A 58 -7.28 0.79 -23.50
C LYS A 58 -6.41 -0.42 -23.10
N GLN A 59 -5.92 -1.15 -24.08
CA GLN A 59 -5.15 -2.38 -23.86
C GLN A 59 -3.70 -2.09 -23.43
N ASN A 60 -3.03 -1.10 -24.05
CA ASN A 60 -1.67 -0.72 -23.71
C ASN A 60 -1.60 -0.09 -22.31
N ASN A 61 -2.60 0.71 -21.95
CA ASN A 61 -2.65 1.34 -20.63
C ASN A 61 -2.86 0.32 -19.51
N ASN A 62 -3.71 -0.68 -19.72
CA ASN A 62 -3.94 -1.71 -18.71
C ASN A 62 -2.64 -2.47 -18.39
N GLN A 63 -1.85 -2.79 -19.39
CA GLN A 63 -0.56 -3.47 -19.22
C GLN A 63 0.47 -2.58 -18.50
N THR A 64 0.54 -1.31 -18.87
CA THR A 64 1.43 -0.32 -18.23
C THR A 64 1.08 -0.11 -16.76
N PHE A 65 -0.21 0.05 -16.43
CA PHE A 65 -0.64 0.21 -15.03
C PHE A 65 -0.40 -1.04 -14.19
N LYS A 66 -0.55 -2.24 -14.75
CA LYS A 66 -0.17 -3.48 -14.08
C LYS A 66 1.34 -3.54 -13.80
N GLY A 67 2.16 -3.18 -14.79
CA GLY A 67 3.62 -3.10 -14.62
C GLY A 67 4.02 -2.11 -13.53
N LEU A 68 3.44 -0.91 -13.51
CA LEU A 68 3.66 0.09 -12.48
C LEU A 68 3.21 -0.41 -11.09
N TYR A 69 2.07 -1.09 -11.02
CA TYR A 69 1.60 -1.69 -9.77
C TYR A 69 2.63 -2.65 -9.18
N PHE A 70 3.15 -3.58 -9.97
CA PHE A 70 4.17 -4.53 -9.52
C PHE A 70 5.47 -3.83 -9.12
N PHE A 71 5.93 -2.86 -9.91
CA PHE A 71 7.13 -2.10 -9.60
C PHE A 71 7.02 -1.39 -8.25
N PHE A 72 5.94 -0.65 -8.01
CA PHE A 72 5.73 0.05 -6.74
C PHE A 72 5.49 -0.92 -5.58
N SER A 73 4.86 -2.09 -5.81
CA SER A 73 4.66 -3.11 -4.79
C SER A 73 5.99 -3.70 -4.33
N ILE A 74 6.88 -4.05 -5.24
CA ILE A 74 8.23 -4.56 -4.91
C ILE A 74 9.03 -3.47 -4.18
N SER A 75 8.99 -2.23 -4.67
CA SER A 75 9.70 -1.11 -4.04
C SER A 75 9.19 -0.82 -2.62
N SER A 76 7.87 -0.93 -2.38
CA SER A 76 7.31 -0.71 -1.04
C SER A 76 7.70 -1.81 -0.05
N ILE A 77 7.72 -3.07 -0.49
CA ILE A 77 8.18 -4.20 0.32
C ILE A 77 9.67 -4.04 0.64
N SER A 78 10.49 -3.67 -0.34
CA SER A 78 11.92 -3.40 -0.15
C SER A 78 12.16 -2.27 0.85
N SER A 79 11.40 -1.18 0.75
CA SER A 79 11.50 -0.05 1.68
C SER A 79 11.14 -0.44 3.11
N LEU A 80 10.10 -1.26 3.28
CA LEU A 80 9.70 -1.80 4.57
C LEU A 80 10.77 -2.75 5.14
N PHE A 81 11.40 -3.57 4.29
CA PHE A 81 12.50 -4.46 4.68
C PHE A 81 13.74 -3.68 5.12
N PHE A 82 14.13 -2.62 4.41
CA PHE A 82 15.25 -1.76 4.81
C PHE A 82 14.96 -1.00 6.11
N TRP A 83 13.73 -0.54 6.28
CA TRP A 83 13.31 0.06 7.55
C TRP A 83 13.46 -0.94 8.70
N PHE A 84 13.06 -2.18 8.49
CA PHE A 84 13.20 -3.27 9.43
C PHE A 84 14.67 -3.57 9.80
N ILE A 85 15.58 -3.62 8.83
CA ILE A 85 17.01 -3.83 9.10
C ILE A 85 17.61 -2.68 9.92
N ASN A 86 17.19 -1.45 9.66
CA ASN A 86 17.68 -0.29 10.40
C ASN A 86 17.24 -0.27 11.87
N LEU A 87 16.08 -0.85 12.19
CA LEU A 87 15.63 -1.03 13.57
C LEU A 87 16.44 -2.09 14.33
N ARG A 88 17.21 -2.92 13.61
CA ARG A 88 17.94 -4.06 14.18
C ARG A 88 19.12 -3.68 15.09
N SER A 89 19.46 -2.42 15.24
CA SER A 89 20.57 -1.98 16.09
C SER A 89 20.35 -2.19 17.60
N ASP A 90 19.12 -2.47 18.04
CA ASP A 90 18.78 -2.61 19.45
C ASP A 90 18.54 -4.07 19.85
N ILE A 91 19.06 -4.46 21.00
CA ILE A 91 19.08 -5.84 21.53
C ILE A 91 17.67 -6.43 21.75
N LEU A 92 16.67 -5.58 21.99
CA LEU A 92 15.26 -5.95 22.15
C LEU A 92 14.59 -6.46 20.85
N PHE A 93 15.26 -6.26 19.74
CA PHE A 93 14.75 -6.55 18.40
C PHE A 93 14.47 -8.03 18.13
N PHE A 94 15.25 -8.94 18.70
CA PHE A 94 15.12 -10.38 18.37
C PHE A 94 13.79 -10.99 18.80
N GLN A 95 13.21 -10.53 19.90
CA GLN A 95 11.92 -11.05 20.38
C GLN A 95 10.76 -10.59 19.49
N ASN A 96 10.86 -9.40 18.93
CA ASN A 96 9.80 -8.77 18.14
C ASN A 96 9.95 -8.99 16.62
N ALA A 97 11.09 -9.54 16.17
CA ALA A 97 11.37 -9.78 14.75
C ALA A 97 10.32 -10.69 14.07
N ILE A 98 9.79 -11.65 14.81
CA ILE A 98 8.78 -12.58 14.31
C ILE A 98 7.49 -11.82 13.95
N PHE A 99 7.04 -10.90 14.80
CA PHE A 99 5.83 -10.11 14.54
C PHE A 99 5.98 -9.21 13.31
N LEU A 100 7.16 -8.64 13.11
CA LEU A 100 7.44 -7.82 11.94
C LEU A 100 7.48 -8.64 10.64
N ILE A 101 7.97 -9.88 10.69
CA ILE A 101 7.88 -10.80 9.55
C ILE A 101 6.41 -11.11 9.23
N PHE A 102 5.58 -11.38 10.25
CA PHE A 102 4.15 -11.58 10.04
C PHE A 102 3.45 -10.33 9.48
N ALA A 103 3.85 -9.14 9.90
CA ALA A 103 3.36 -7.89 9.32
C ALA A 103 3.70 -7.78 7.83
N MET A 104 4.93 -8.13 7.43
CA MET A 104 5.35 -8.13 6.02
C MET A 104 4.56 -9.14 5.18
N ILE A 105 4.34 -10.36 5.70
CA ILE A 105 3.54 -11.38 5.03
C ILE A 105 2.09 -10.89 4.87
N SER A 106 1.50 -10.32 5.93
CA SER A 106 0.14 -9.78 5.89
C SER A 106 0.03 -8.61 4.89
N TYR A 107 1.05 -7.77 4.80
CA TYR A 107 1.11 -6.69 3.82
C TYR A 107 1.19 -7.23 2.38
N PHE A 108 1.98 -8.26 2.14
CA PHE A 108 2.05 -8.91 0.82
C PHE A 108 0.69 -9.50 0.42
N ILE A 109 0.01 -10.18 1.35
CA ILE A 109 -1.35 -10.72 1.12
C ILE A 109 -2.32 -9.56 0.82
N PHE A 110 -2.26 -8.47 1.57
CA PHE A 110 -3.07 -7.28 1.33
C PHE A 110 -2.89 -6.72 -0.09
N LEU A 111 -1.64 -6.55 -0.55
CA LEU A 111 -1.35 -6.08 -1.90
C LEU A 111 -1.91 -7.03 -2.98
N THR A 112 -1.79 -8.34 -2.80
CA THR A 112 -2.35 -9.31 -3.77
C THR A 112 -3.88 -9.23 -3.86
N TYR A 113 -4.55 -9.00 -2.73
CA TYR A 113 -6.00 -8.79 -2.69
C TYR A 113 -6.41 -7.47 -3.36
N VAL A 114 -5.71 -6.37 -3.08
CA VAL A 114 -5.94 -5.08 -3.73
C VAL A 114 -5.80 -5.21 -5.24
N PHE A 115 -4.76 -5.89 -5.71
CA PHE A 115 -4.58 -6.15 -7.15
C PHE A 115 -5.73 -6.97 -7.76
N LYS A 116 -6.17 -8.03 -7.07
CA LYS A 116 -7.28 -8.87 -7.53
C LYS A 116 -8.60 -8.09 -7.64
N LEU A 117 -8.90 -7.22 -6.68
CA LEU A 117 -10.10 -6.39 -6.71
C LEU A 117 -10.01 -5.29 -7.77
N SER A 118 -8.85 -4.69 -7.93
CA SER A 118 -8.57 -3.71 -8.98
C SER A 118 -8.80 -4.31 -10.38
N ASN A 119 -8.33 -5.55 -10.60
CA ASN A 119 -8.58 -6.25 -11.87
C ASN A 119 -10.06 -6.59 -12.10
N LYS A 120 -10.86 -6.72 -11.03
CA LYS A 120 -12.32 -6.94 -11.10
C LYS A 120 -13.12 -5.65 -11.25
N GLY A 121 -12.48 -4.49 -11.24
CA GLY A 121 -13.15 -3.20 -11.32
C GLY A 121 -13.94 -2.80 -10.06
N ARG A 122 -13.63 -3.38 -8.90
CA ARG A 122 -14.37 -3.13 -7.65
C ARG A 122 -13.73 -2.09 -6.72
N LEU A 123 -12.62 -1.47 -7.12
CA LEU A 123 -11.86 -0.52 -6.31
C LEU A 123 -12.11 0.94 -6.71
N GLU A 124 -13.38 1.32 -6.98
CA GLU A 124 -13.72 2.72 -7.26
C GLU A 124 -13.57 3.58 -6.01
N ASP A 125 -14.09 3.11 -4.88
CA ASP A 125 -13.91 3.72 -3.56
C ASP A 125 -13.21 2.75 -2.60
N PHE A 126 -11.88 2.96 -2.46
CA PHE A 126 -11.03 2.09 -1.66
C PHE A 126 -11.47 2.00 -0.19
N SER A 127 -11.92 3.12 0.40
CA SER A 127 -12.35 3.15 1.80
C SER A 127 -13.61 2.32 2.04
N GLU A 128 -14.55 2.38 1.11
CA GLU A 128 -15.80 1.61 1.19
C GLU A 128 -15.54 0.12 0.96
N GLU A 129 -14.70 -0.21 -0.03
CA GLU A 129 -14.36 -1.61 -0.33
C GLU A 129 -13.55 -2.28 0.80
N VAL A 130 -12.67 -1.54 1.49
CA VAL A 130 -11.94 -2.08 2.66
C VAL A 130 -12.89 -2.44 3.79
N ILE A 131 -13.93 -1.66 4.00
CA ILE A 131 -14.91 -1.91 5.08
C ILE A 131 -15.85 -3.05 4.71
N THR A 132 -16.28 -3.12 3.46
CA THR A 132 -17.25 -4.13 2.99
C THR A 132 -16.61 -5.49 2.74
N ASN A 133 -15.34 -5.52 2.33
CA ASN A 133 -14.62 -6.75 2.04
C ASN A 133 -13.91 -7.30 3.28
N LYS A 134 -14.49 -8.33 3.89
CA LYS A 134 -13.97 -8.98 5.11
C LYS A 134 -12.48 -9.35 5.00
N TYR A 135 -12.02 -9.82 3.85
CA TYR A 135 -10.62 -10.23 3.66
C TYR A 135 -9.66 -9.04 3.68
N LEU A 136 -10.01 -7.92 3.03
CA LEU A 136 -9.22 -6.70 3.10
C LEU A 136 -9.17 -6.12 4.50
N LEU A 137 -10.31 -6.08 5.17
CA LEU A 137 -10.40 -5.58 6.54
C LEU A 137 -9.56 -6.44 7.50
N ILE A 138 -9.67 -7.76 7.43
CA ILE A 138 -8.89 -8.69 8.26
C ILE A 138 -7.38 -8.49 8.01
N THR A 139 -6.94 -8.45 6.76
CA THR A 139 -5.52 -8.27 6.44
C THR A 139 -5.00 -6.90 6.89
N ALA A 140 -5.80 -5.84 6.76
CA ALA A 140 -5.44 -4.51 7.25
C ALA A 140 -5.30 -4.49 8.79
N ILE A 141 -6.21 -5.14 9.52
CA ILE A 141 -6.12 -5.27 10.98
C ILE A 141 -4.86 -6.06 11.37
N PHE A 142 -4.57 -7.18 10.70
CA PHE A 142 -3.35 -7.96 10.98
C PHE A 142 -2.07 -7.15 10.78
N ILE A 143 -2.00 -6.34 9.72
CA ILE A 143 -0.86 -5.45 9.50
C ILE A 143 -0.67 -4.50 10.70
N VAL A 144 -1.74 -3.84 11.13
CA VAL A 144 -1.68 -2.90 12.26
C VAL A 144 -1.30 -3.60 13.57
N VAL A 145 -1.91 -4.74 13.87
CA VAL A 145 -1.65 -5.50 15.10
C VAL A 145 -0.23 -6.03 15.13
N PHE A 146 0.23 -6.70 14.08
CA PHE A 146 1.59 -7.25 14.05
C PHE A 146 2.65 -6.16 14.01
N PHE A 147 2.36 -5.04 13.37
CA PHE A 147 3.28 -3.91 13.34
C PHE A 147 3.40 -3.25 14.73
N SER A 148 2.29 -3.08 15.44
CA SER A 148 2.32 -2.54 16.81
C SER A 148 3.01 -3.50 17.78
N LEU A 149 2.72 -4.81 17.73
CA LEU A 149 3.40 -5.81 18.56
C LEU A 149 4.90 -5.95 18.27
N GLY A 150 5.30 -5.66 17.04
CA GLY A 150 6.71 -5.70 16.64
C GLY A 150 7.49 -4.45 17.01
N TYR A 151 6.80 -3.32 17.24
CA TYR A 151 7.42 -2.05 17.56
C TYR A 151 7.52 -1.81 19.07
N PHE A 152 6.54 -2.26 19.86
CA PHE A 152 6.50 -2.16 21.32
C PHE A 152 6.98 -3.45 21.98
#